data_70fb1e1a0553522e71dcbf32a3c887ec
#
_entry.id   70fb1e1a0553522e71dcbf32a3c887ec
#
_cell.length_a   1.000
_cell.length_b   1.000
_cell.length_c   1.000
_cell.angle_alpha   90.00
_cell.angle_beta   90.00
_cell.angle_gamma   90.00
#
_symmetry.space_group_name_H-M   'P 1'
#
loop_
_entity.id
_entity.type
_entity.pdbx_description
1 polymer ?
#
loop_
_entity_poly.entity_id
_entity_poly.type
_entity_poly.pdbx_seq_one_letter_code
_entity_poly.pdbx_strand_id
1 'polypeptide(L)'
;METLNTLVDLLKSKAKKTTEDEDLLEFEKGKYFFGVVKNKNKYEGITISRKFEAKYSKRIGFKIIDTIDEYTEKNHARIMRYLED
;
A
#
# COMPACT_ATOMS: atom_id res chain seq x y z
N MET A 1 -3.04 21.72 -0.17
CA MET A 1 -4.05 20.69 -0.51
C MET A 1 -3.42 19.31 -0.35
N GLU A 2 -4.09 18.41 0.34
CA GLU A 2 -3.58 17.07 0.51
C GLU A 2 -3.92 16.19 -0.68
N THR A 3 -2.99 15.32 -1.04
CA THR A 3 -3.09 14.48 -2.23
C THR A 3 -2.67 13.05 -1.89
N LEU A 4 -2.61 12.18 -2.90
CA LEU A 4 -2.04 10.85 -2.72
C LEU A 4 -0.60 10.90 -2.18
N ASN A 5 0.14 11.96 -2.46
CA ASN A 5 1.49 12.14 -1.92
C ASN A 5 1.49 12.09 -0.39
N THR A 6 0.46 12.66 0.24
CA THR A 6 0.31 12.62 1.70
C THR A 6 0.23 11.18 2.20
N LEU A 7 -0.56 10.35 1.52
CA LEU A 7 -0.70 8.94 1.90
C LEU A 7 0.59 8.14 1.64
N VAL A 8 1.27 8.43 0.53
CA VAL A 8 2.54 7.77 0.22
C VAL A 8 3.61 8.17 1.24
N ASP A 9 3.67 9.43 1.65
CA ASP A 9 4.60 9.89 2.68
C ASP A 9 4.34 9.18 4.00
N LEU A 10 3.08 8.94 4.32
CA LEU A 10 2.70 8.17 5.50
C LEU A 10 3.24 6.74 5.42
N LEU A 11 3.13 6.09 4.27
CA LEU A 11 3.70 4.77 4.05
C LEU A 11 5.22 4.78 4.19
N LYS A 12 5.89 5.79 3.63
CA LYS A 12 7.34 5.94 3.74
C LYS A 12 7.81 6.05 5.18
N SER A 13 7.02 6.71 6.04
CA SER A 13 7.41 6.91 7.43
C SER A 13 7.06 5.74 8.34
N LYS A 14 6.07 4.93 8.01
CA LYS A 14 5.54 3.91 8.92
C LYS A 14 5.67 2.47 8.42
N ALA A 15 5.97 2.28 7.15
CA ALA A 15 6.11 0.94 6.56
C ALA A 15 7.50 0.77 5.97
N LYS A 16 7.88 -0.49 5.74
CA LYS A 16 9.17 -0.81 5.13
C LYS A 16 9.03 -0.79 3.61
N LYS A 17 9.87 0.00 2.94
CA LYS A 17 9.92 -0.01 1.48
C LYS A 17 10.61 -1.27 1.00
N THR A 18 9.95 -2.03 0.13
CA THR A 18 10.46 -3.30 -0.39
C THR A 18 10.88 -3.22 -1.85
N THR A 19 10.25 -2.34 -2.62
CA THR A 19 10.53 -2.19 -4.05
C THR A 19 10.34 -0.74 -4.46
N GLU A 20 11.23 -0.25 -5.32
CA GLU A 20 11.08 1.06 -5.93
C GLU A 20 11.65 1.01 -7.35
N ASP A 21 10.80 1.24 -8.35
CA ASP A 21 11.22 1.39 -9.72
C ASP A 21 10.41 2.52 -10.39
N GLU A 22 10.49 2.63 -11.70
CA GLU A 22 9.85 3.73 -12.42
C GLU A 22 8.32 3.72 -12.34
N ASP A 23 7.73 2.52 -12.25
CA ASP A 23 6.28 2.35 -12.34
C ASP A 23 5.64 1.93 -11.01
N LEU A 24 6.44 1.48 -10.06
CA LEU A 24 5.92 0.84 -8.87
C LEU A 24 6.74 1.16 -7.64
N LEU A 25 6.05 1.40 -6.54
CA LEU A 25 6.65 1.60 -5.23
C LEU A 25 5.90 0.69 -4.27
N GLU A 26 6.62 -0.21 -3.58
CA GLU A 26 5.98 -1.16 -2.69
C GLU A 26 6.46 -1.03 -1.26
N PHE A 27 5.53 -1.23 -0.33
CA PHE A 27 5.79 -1.20 1.11
C PHE A 27 5.20 -2.43 1.78
N GLU A 28 5.75 -2.77 2.92
CA GLU A 28 5.27 -3.87 3.74
C GLU A 28 5.15 -3.41 5.19
N LYS A 29 4.04 -3.76 5.84
CA LYS A 29 3.84 -3.52 7.26
C LYS A 29 2.94 -4.61 7.82
N GLY A 30 3.49 -5.41 8.76
CA GLY A 30 2.74 -6.52 9.36
C GLY A 30 2.30 -7.52 8.30
N LYS A 31 1.01 -7.78 8.26
CA LYS A 31 0.42 -8.73 7.31
C LYS A 31 -0.02 -8.10 5.99
N TYR A 32 0.25 -6.80 5.80
CA TYR A 32 -0.20 -6.07 4.61
C TYR A 32 0.93 -5.65 3.71
N PHE A 33 0.61 -5.59 2.42
CA PHE A 33 1.45 -5.04 1.37
C PHE A 33 0.74 -3.86 0.74
N PHE A 34 1.50 -2.80 0.47
CA PHE A 34 0.98 -1.58 -0.13
C PHE A 34 1.71 -1.35 -1.44
N GLY A 35 0.99 -1.43 -2.55
CA GLY A 35 1.54 -1.16 -3.87
C GLY A 35 1.10 0.23 -4.34
N VAL A 36 2.06 1.09 -4.65
CA VAL A 36 1.78 2.43 -5.16
C VAL A 36 2.12 2.49 -6.63
N VAL A 37 1.12 2.73 -7.46
CA VAL A 37 1.30 2.85 -8.90
C VAL A 37 1.75 4.26 -9.24
N LYS A 38 2.85 4.37 -9.97
CA LYS A 38 3.41 5.64 -10.41
C LYS A 38 3.24 5.82 -11.90
N ASN A 39 2.99 7.04 -12.32
CA ASN A 39 3.02 7.43 -13.72
C ASN A 39 3.86 8.71 -13.81
N LYS A 40 5.10 8.56 -14.31
CA LYS A 40 6.10 9.63 -14.30
C LYS A 40 6.34 10.13 -12.87
N ASN A 41 6.05 11.38 -12.56
CA ASN A 41 6.25 11.96 -11.23
C ASN A 41 4.95 12.00 -10.41
N LYS A 42 3.94 11.26 -10.84
CA LYS A 42 2.63 11.31 -10.21
C LYS A 42 2.22 9.93 -9.69
N TYR A 43 1.65 9.89 -8.49
CA TYR A 43 1.06 8.67 -7.95
C TYR A 43 -0.39 8.56 -8.42
N GLU A 44 -0.78 7.38 -8.87
CA GLU A 44 -2.12 7.16 -9.40
C GLU A 44 -3.04 6.37 -8.46
N GLY A 45 -2.47 5.55 -7.61
CA GLY A 45 -3.28 4.77 -6.69
C GLY A 45 -2.45 3.92 -5.76
N ILE A 46 -3.10 3.46 -4.70
CA ILE A 46 -2.51 2.58 -3.70
C ILE A 46 -3.37 1.32 -3.64
N THR A 47 -2.74 0.17 -3.83
CA THR A 47 -3.39 -1.14 -3.71
C THR A 47 -2.92 -1.78 -2.43
N ILE A 48 -3.86 -2.23 -1.60
CA ILE A 48 -3.56 -2.88 -0.34
C ILE A 48 -3.86 -4.36 -0.47
N SER A 49 -2.86 -5.19 -0.18
CA SER A 49 -2.98 -6.64 -0.26
C SER A 49 -2.65 -7.26 1.09
N ARG A 50 -3.29 -8.37 1.38
CA ARG A 50 -3.02 -9.13 2.59
C ARG A 50 -2.27 -10.40 2.20
N LYS A 51 -1.24 -10.73 2.97
CA LYS A 51 -0.52 -11.98 2.83
C LYS A 51 -1.40 -13.12 3.33
N PHE A 52 -1.35 -14.25 2.64
CA PHE A 52 -1.94 -15.47 3.13
C PHE A 52 -1.06 -16.65 2.76
N GLU A 53 -1.13 -17.72 3.55
CA GLU A 53 -0.44 -18.96 3.26
C GLU A 53 -1.45 -19.96 2.71
N ALA A 54 -1.16 -20.50 1.52
CA ALA A 54 -2.06 -21.48 0.91
C ALA A 54 -2.01 -22.79 1.70
N LYS A 55 -3.19 -23.26 2.10
CA LYS A 55 -3.35 -24.40 3.02
C LYS A 55 -2.63 -25.68 2.58
N TYR A 56 -2.56 -25.91 1.27
CA TYR A 56 -2.03 -27.18 0.74
C TYR A 56 -0.69 -27.07 0.03
N SER A 57 -0.24 -25.88 -0.33
CA SER A 57 0.98 -25.70 -1.10
C SER A 57 2.10 -24.99 -0.34
N LYS A 58 1.82 -24.50 0.84
CA LYS A 58 2.75 -23.68 1.67
C LYS A 58 3.30 -22.48 0.92
N ARG A 59 2.61 -22.04 -0.12
CA ARG A 59 3.00 -20.84 -0.86
C ARG A 59 2.41 -19.62 -0.19
N ILE A 60 3.21 -18.54 -0.16
CA ILE A 60 2.73 -17.25 0.31
C ILE A 60 2.08 -16.56 -0.88
N GLY A 61 0.82 -16.24 -0.75
CA GLY A 61 0.08 -15.49 -1.75
C GLY A 61 -0.32 -14.13 -1.22
N PHE A 62 -0.85 -13.29 -2.13
CA PHE A 62 -1.34 -11.97 -1.80
C PHE A 62 -2.74 -11.81 -2.37
N LYS A 63 -3.64 -11.31 -1.53
CA LYS A 63 -5.00 -11.02 -1.96
C LYS A 63 -5.25 -9.53 -1.82
N ILE A 64 -5.64 -8.87 -2.90
CA ILE A 64 -6.02 -7.46 -2.88
C ILE A 64 -7.29 -7.32 -2.06
N ILE A 65 -7.24 -6.49 -1.02
CA ILE A 65 -8.37 -6.28 -0.13
C ILE A 65 -8.91 -4.85 -0.20
N ASP A 66 -8.14 -3.92 -0.75
CA ASP A 66 -8.57 -2.53 -0.83
C ASP A 66 -7.78 -1.78 -1.90
N THR A 67 -8.38 -0.72 -2.43
CA THR A 67 -7.71 0.19 -3.36
C THR A 67 -8.09 1.62 -3.00
N ILE A 68 -7.12 2.54 -3.11
CA ILE A 68 -7.31 3.95 -2.81
C ILE A 68 -6.70 4.75 -3.95
N ASP A 69 -7.50 5.57 -4.63
CA ASP A 69 -7.06 6.33 -5.80
C ASP A 69 -7.08 7.84 -5.59
N GLU A 70 -7.49 8.31 -4.42
CA GLU A 70 -7.50 9.72 -4.09
C GLU A 70 -7.31 9.94 -2.61
N TYR A 71 -6.90 11.17 -2.23
CA TYR A 71 -6.85 11.54 -0.84
C TYR A 71 -8.22 11.99 -0.35
N THR A 72 -8.68 11.37 0.73
CA THR A 72 -9.80 11.84 1.54
C THR A 72 -9.42 11.57 3.00
N GLU A 73 -10.06 12.27 3.94
CA GLU A 73 -9.84 12.01 5.36
C GLU A 73 -10.22 10.57 5.72
N LYS A 74 -11.25 10.05 5.08
CA LYS A 74 -11.68 8.67 5.26
C LYS A 74 -10.60 7.68 4.79
N ASN A 75 -10.00 7.95 3.62
CA ASN A 75 -8.93 7.10 3.09
C ASN A 75 -7.66 7.21 3.93
N HIS A 76 -7.36 8.39 4.47
CA HIS A 76 -6.27 8.56 5.42
C HIS A 76 -6.47 7.67 6.64
N ALA A 77 -7.66 7.68 7.22
CA ALA A 77 -7.99 6.86 8.37
C ALA A 77 -7.89 5.36 8.05
N ARG A 78 -8.29 4.96 6.85
CA ARG A 78 -8.16 3.56 6.39
C ARG A 78 -6.70 3.12 6.32
N ILE A 79 -5.83 3.92 5.72
CA ILE A 79 -4.40 3.62 5.65
C ILE A 79 -3.81 3.52 7.05
N MET A 80 -4.12 4.46 7.92
CA MET A 80 -3.63 4.44 9.30
C MET A 80 -4.06 3.16 10.02
N ARG A 81 -5.28 2.71 9.79
CA ARG A 81 -5.78 1.49 10.40
C ARG A 81 -4.98 0.26 9.96
N TYR A 82 -4.66 0.16 8.67
CA TYR A 82 -3.83 -0.93 8.17
C TYR A 82 -2.40 -0.86 8.73
N LEU A 83 -1.85 0.34 8.88
CA LEU A 83 -0.49 0.52 9.40
C LEU A 83 -0.38 0.22 10.90
N GLU A 84 -1.46 0.34 11.64
CA GLU A 84 -1.51 0.09 13.08
C GLU A 84 -1.96 -1.33 13.44
N ASP A 85 -2.44 -2.06 12.49
CA ASP A 85 -3.02 -3.40 12.71
C ASP A 85 -1.93 -4.49 12.86
#